data_d7150a21ad8e1313c95f7e6163579d29
#
_entry.id   d7150a21ad8e1313c95f7e6163579d29
#
_cell.length_a   1.000
_cell.length_b   1.000
_cell.length_c   1.000
_cell.angle_alpha   90.00
_cell.angle_beta   90.00
_cell.angle_gamma   90.00
#
_symmetry.space_group_name_H-M   'P 1'
#
loop_
_entity.id
_entity.type
_entity.pdbx_description
1 polymer ?
#
loop_
_entity_poly.entity_id
_entity_poly.type
_entity_poly.pdbx_seq_one_letter_code
_entity_poly.pdbx_strand_id
1 'polypeptide(L)'
;MVNSVNNAIGNNELSIGDALPSVNYITKTHKLSRDTVFKSYSILKEQGVVDSVPNKGYYVASKVKKVLLVLDTFKAYKEVLYHSFINNLSKNMITDVQFHHYNFENFKTILNNSKGKYYKYVVMNFDHKDVASVISEIDNDKLLLIDWNIHSNHKNNFVFQ
;
A
#
# COMPACT_ATOMS: atom_id res chain seq x y z
N MET A 1 12.90 7.64 8.65
CA MET A 1 13.19 6.20 8.68
C MET A 1 11.94 5.32 8.69
N VAL A 2 10.97 5.51 9.60
CA VAL A 2 9.71 4.71 9.60
C VAL A 2 9.03 4.77 8.24
N ASN A 3 8.78 5.98 7.72
CA ASN A 3 8.16 6.15 6.39
C ASN A 3 8.98 5.54 5.25
N SER A 4 10.31 5.56 5.35
CA SER A 4 11.16 4.97 4.31
C SER A 4 11.02 3.45 4.25
N VAL A 5 10.90 2.77 5.40
CA VAL A 5 10.66 1.33 5.46
C VAL A 5 9.26 1.00 4.92
N ASN A 6 8.24 1.75 5.34
CA ASN A 6 6.88 1.55 4.85
C ASN A 6 6.78 1.73 3.32
N ASN A 7 7.43 2.76 2.78
CA ASN A 7 7.49 3.00 1.33
C ASN A 7 8.22 1.87 0.59
N ALA A 8 9.37 1.40 1.12
CA ALA A 8 10.12 0.31 0.51
C ALA A 8 9.30 -0.99 0.46
N ILE A 9 8.50 -1.27 1.50
CA ILE A 9 7.57 -2.41 1.50
C ILE A 9 6.41 -2.14 0.52
N GLY A 10 5.85 -0.93 0.50
CA GLY A 10 4.80 -0.53 -0.44
C GLY A 10 5.23 -0.76 -1.89
N ASN A 11 6.37 -0.20 -2.27
CA ASN A 11 6.94 -0.25 -3.62
C ASN A 11 7.55 -1.60 -4.01
N ASN A 12 7.42 -2.64 -3.18
CA ASN A 12 8.02 -3.98 -3.39
C ASN A 12 9.57 -4.01 -3.41
N GLU A 13 10.22 -3.00 -2.86
CA GLU A 13 11.68 -3.00 -2.65
C GLU A 13 12.07 -3.90 -1.48
N LEU A 14 11.15 -4.07 -0.49
CA LEU A 14 11.24 -5.01 0.61
C LEU A 14 10.03 -5.94 0.60
N SER A 15 10.26 -7.23 0.72
CA SER A 15 9.25 -8.28 0.81
C SER A 15 9.08 -8.80 2.23
N ILE A 16 7.97 -9.48 2.51
CA ILE A 16 7.76 -10.15 3.80
C ILE A 16 8.89 -11.15 4.06
N GLY A 17 9.50 -11.07 5.23
CA GLY A 17 10.63 -11.89 5.63
C GLY A 17 12.00 -11.33 5.29
N ASP A 18 12.09 -10.27 4.50
CA ASP A 18 13.37 -9.64 4.18
C ASP A 18 13.98 -8.99 5.41
N ALA A 19 15.29 -9.12 5.52
CA ALA A 19 16.06 -8.50 6.61
C ALA A 19 16.19 -7.00 6.39
N LEU A 20 15.94 -6.23 7.44
CA LEU A 20 16.23 -4.81 7.46
C LEU A 20 17.70 -4.55 7.75
N PRO A 21 18.26 -3.41 7.29
CA PRO A 21 19.63 -3.02 7.60
C PRO A 21 19.89 -2.97 9.11
N SER A 22 21.07 -3.39 9.55
CA SER A 22 21.42 -3.37 10.96
C SER A 22 21.48 -1.94 11.50
N VAL A 23 21.24 -1.77 12.81
CA VAL A 23 21.37 -0.47 13.48
C VAL A 23 22.75 0.16 13.22
N ASN A 24 23.82 -0.64 13.29
CA ASN A 24 25.18 -0.16 13.05
C ASN A 24 25.37 0.33 11.60
N TYR A 25 24.80 -0.37 10.63
CA TYR A 25 24.87 0.03 9.23
C TYR A 25 24.18 1.38 9.02
N ILE A 26 22.93 1.52 9.50
CA ILE A 26 22.18 2.79 9.35
C ILE A 26 22.88 3.94 10.03
N THR A 27 23.36 3.72 11.26
CA THR A 27 24.10 4.76 12.03
C THR A 27 25.31 5.26 11.24
N LYS A 28 26.09 4.36 10.67
CA LYS A 28 27.28 4.73 9.89
C LYS A 28 26.93 5.42 8.55
N THR A 29 25.95 4.86 7.82
CA THR A 29 25.64 5.31 6.46
C THR A 29 24.84 6.61 6.46
N HIS A 30 23.89 6.76 7.39
CA HIS A 30 22.99 7.92 7.42
C HIS A 30 23.30 8.94 8.53
N LYS A 31 24.39 8.76 9.28
CA LYS A 31 24.81 9.65 10.36
C LYS A 31 23.71 9.87 11.44
N LEU A 32 22.86 8.87 11.65
CA LEU A 32 21.82 8.89 12.68
C LEU A 32 22.37 8.34 14.00
N SER A 33 21.85 8.81 15.13
CA SER A 33 22.19 8.22 16.42
C SER A 33 21.62 6.80 16.53
N ARG A 34 22.28 5.94 17.31
CA ARG A 34 21.79 4.58 17.59
C ARG A 34 20.37 4.60 18.19
N ASP A 35 20.12 5.53 19.11
CA ASP A 35 18.82 5.67 19.78
C ASP A 35 17.71 6.04 18.80
N THR A 36 18.00 6.91 17.83
CA THR A 36 17.06 7.27 16.76
C THR A 36 16.69 6.05 15.92
N VAL A 37 17.67 5.22 15.58
CA VAL A 37 17.43 4.01 14.78
C VAL A 37 16.65 2.98 15.60
N PHE A 38 17.02 2.72 16.84
CA PHE A 38 16.30 1.82 17.73
C PHE A 38 14.85 2.27 17.95
N LYS A 39 14.61 3.56 18.22
CA LYS A 39 13.26 4.11 18.38
C LYS A 39 12.41 3.91 17.12
N SER A 40 12.99 4.10 15.94
CA SER A 40 12.28 3.87 14.68
C SER A 40 11.92 2.39 14.48
N TYR A 41 12.82 1.48 14.79
CA TYR A 41 12.55 0.03 14.72
C TYR A 41 11.53 -0.42 15.77
N SER A 42 11.55 0.17 16.97
CA SER A 42 10.52 -0.09 17.99
C SER A 42 9.14 0.34 17.52
N ILE A 43 9.02 1.54 16.93
CA ILE A 43 7.75 2.01 16.34
C ILE A 43 7.24 1.05 15.28
N LEU A 44 8.10 0.62 14.34
CA LEU A 44 7.73 -0.33 13.30
C LEU A 44 7.29 -1.69 13.88
N LYS A 45 7.93 -2.12 14.96
CA LYS A 45 7.57 -3.36 15.66
C LYS A 45 6.23 -3.23 16.38
N GLU A 46 5.96 -2.12 17.06
CA GLU A 46 4.67 -1.81 17.67
C GLU A 46 3.54 -1.73 16.65
N GLN A 47 3.86 -1.26 15.43
CA GLN A 47 2.94 -1.26 14.30
C GLN A 47 2.73 -2.65 13.67
N GLY A 48 3.52 -3.66 14.06
CA GLY A 48 3.47 -5.00 13.47
C GLY A 48 4.01 -5.07 12.03
N VAL A 49 4.75 -4.06 11.61
CA VAL A 49 5.39 -3.99 10.28
C VAL A 49 6.71 -4.75 10.27
N VAL A 50 7.42 -4.71 11.40
CA VAL A 50 8.72 -5.33 11.59
C VAL A 50 8.69 -6.27 12.78
N ASP A 51 9.39 -7.39 12.67
CA ASP A 51 9.69 -8.29 13.77
C ASP A 51 11.19 -8.33 14.04
N SER A 52 11.58 -8.84 15.20
CA SER A 52 13.00 -9.01 15.56
C SER A 52 13.29 -10.42 16.04
N VAL A 53 14.40 -10.97 15.58
CA VAL A 53 14.91 -12.26 16.03
C VAL A 53 16.25 -12.02 16.76
N PRO A 54 16.42 -12.51 18.01
CA PRO A 54 17.67 -12.38 18.73
C PRO A 54 18.85 -12.85 17.87
N ASN A 55 19.93 -12.08 17.87
CA ASN A 55 21.15 -12.30 17.09
C ASN A 55 21.02 -12.32 15.57
N LYS A 56 19.80 -12.18 15.00
CA LYS A 56 19.59 -12.10 13.55
C LYS A 56 19.17 -10.72 13.06
N GLY A 57 18.60 -9.89 13.96
CA GLY A 57 18.21 -8.51 13.63
C GLY A 57 16.71 -8.34 13.38
N TYR A 58 16.38 -7.39 12.52
CA TYR A 58 15.01 -6.98 12.23
C TYR A 58 14.60 -7.46 10.83
N TYR A 59 13.33 -7.84 10.68
CA TYR A 59 12.76 -8.40 9.44
C TYR A 59 11.36 -7.83 9.20
N VAL A 60 10.95 -7.76 7.93
CA VAL A 60 9.56 -7.43 7.58
C VAL A 60 8.64 -8.53 8.11
N ALA A 61 7.68 -8.13 8.94
CA ALA A 61 6.82 -9.08 9.65
C ALA A 61 5.85 -9.81 8.71
N SER A 62 5.57 -11.07 8.98
CA SER A 62 4.64 -11.89 8.20
C SER A 62 3.17 -11.43 8.27
N LYS A 63 2.83 -10.58 9.23
CA LYS A 63 1.47 -10.03 9.43
C LYS A 63 1.19 -8.77 8.62
N VAL A 64 2.17 -8.24 7.88
CA VAL A 64 1.97 -7.07 7.04
C VAL A 64 0.96 -7.38 5.93
N LYS A 65 -0.02 -6.51 5.76
CA LYS A 65 -1.02 -6.57 4.70
C LYS A 65 -0.82 -5.40 3.75
N LYS A 66 -0.69 -5.69 2.47
CA LYS A 66 -0.55 -4.66 1.44
C LYS A 66 -1.91 -4.32 0.85
N VAL A 67 -2.19 -3.02 0.73
CA VAL A 67 -3.39 -2.48 0.08
C VAL A 67 -2.95 -1.69 -1.15
N LEU A 68 -3.51 -2.00 -2.30
CA LEU A 68 -3.32 -1.18 -3.49
C LEU A 68 -4.36 -0.06 -3.50
N LEU A 69 -3.91 1.18 -3.60
CA LEU A 69 -4.74 2.36 -3.81
C LEU A 69 -4.49 2.90 -5.22
N VAL A 70 -5.47 2.76 -6.09
CA VAL A 70 -5.40 3.24 -7.48
C VAL A 70 -6.21 4.52 -7.59
N LEU A 71 -5.56 5.62 -7.94
CA LEU A 71 -6.16 6.94 -8.11
C LEU A 71 -6.01 7.42 -9.55
N ASP A 72 -6.82 8.42 -9.93
CA ASP A 72 -6.70 9.05 -11.25
C ASP A 72 -5.51 10.01 -11.30
N THR A 73 -5.49 11.02 -10.41
CA THR A 73 -4.44 12.05 -10.31
C THR A 73 -4.27 12.47 -8.85
N PHE A 74 -3.15 13.10 -8.52
CA PHE A 74 -2.92 13.65 -7.17
C PHE A 74 -3.20 15.17 -7.19
N LYS A 75 -4.45 15.56 -6.91
CA LYS A 75 -4.88 16.95 -6.76
C LYS A 75 -5.35 17.19 -5.32
N ALA A 76 -5.48 18.46 -4.90
CA ALA A 76 -5.74 18.87 -3.51
C ALA A 76 -6.83 18.05 -2.78
N TYR A 77 -7.97 17.78 -3.42
CA TYR A 77 -9.02 16.95 -2.84
C TYR A 77 -8.56 15.50 -2.56
N LYS A 78 -7.78 14.93 -3.47
CA LYS A 78 -7.31 13.54 -3.35
C LYS A 78 -6.17 13.39 -2.36
N GLU A 79 -5.45 14.45 -2.10
CA GLU A 79 -4.49 14.53 -1.00
C GLU A 79 -5.21 14.38 0.36
N VAL A 80 -6.33 15.06 0.56
CA VAL A 80 -7.16 14.90 1.77
C VAL A 80 -7.70 13.48 1.90
N LEU A 81 -8.24 12.92 0.82
CA LEU A 81 -8.72 11.53 0.78
C LEU A 81 -7.60 10.55 1.12
N TYR A 82 -6.44 10.72 0.50
CA TYR A 82 -5.26 9.88 0.74
C TYR A 82 -4.83 9.93 2.21
N HIS A 83 -4.64 11.12 2.77
CA HIS A 83 -4.25 11.25 4.18
C HIS A 83 -5.30 10.68 5.13
N SER A 84 -6.59 10.92 4.87
CA SER A 84 -7.67 10.32 5.64
C SER A 84 -7.63 8.79 5.55
N PHE A 85 -7.45 8.24 4.36
CA PHE A 85 -7.34 6.80 4.15
C PHE A 85 -6.17 6.20 4.93
N ILE A 86 -4.96 6.74 4.79
CA ILE A 86 -3.76 6.25 5.47
C ILE A 86 -3.90 6.32 6.98
N ASN A 87 -4.46 7.42 7.52
CA ASN A 87 -4.60 7.62 8.97
C ASN A 87 -5.62 6.67 9.61
N ASN A 88 -6.55 6.13 8.83
CA ASN A 88 -7.58 5.21 9.30
C ASN A 88 -7.27 3.72 9.01
N LEU A 89 -6.17 3.43 8.33
CA LEU A 89 -5.73 2.05 8.12
C LEU A 89 -5.24 1.40 9.42
N SER A 90 -5.40 0.09 9.52
CA SER A 90 -4.80 -0.69 10.61
C SER A 90 -3.27 -0.57 10.55
N LYS A 91 -2.63 -0.56 11.73
CA LYS A 91 -1.18 -0.30 11.88
C LYS A 91 -0.28 -1.24 11.06
N ASN A 92 -0.73 -2.46 10.80
CA ASN A 92 -0.01 -3.45 10.00
C ASN A 92 -0.40 -3.45 8.51
N MET A 93 -1.15 -2.45 8.06
CA MET A 93 -1.47 -2.27 6.64
C MET A 93 -0.56 -1.22 6.01
N ILE A 94 -0.02 -1.56 4.85
CA ILE A 94 0.84 -0.69 4.05
C ILE A 94 0.19 -0.45 2.71
N THR A 95 0.19 0.78 2.26
CA THR A 95 -0.44 1.18 1.01
C THR A 95 0.61 1.35 -0.07
N ASP A 96 0.37 0.72 -1.21
CA ASP A 96 0.99 1.02 -2.51
C ASP A 96 0.04 1.94 -3.26
N VAL A 97 0.52 3.09 -3.74
CA VAL A 97 -0.31 4.07 -4.45
C VAL A 97 0.12 4.15 -5.89
N GLN A 98 -0.84 3.98 -6.79
CA GLN A 98 -0.59 4.06 -8.23
C GLN A 98 -1.60 4.98 -8.91
N PHE A 99 -1.18 5.63 -10.00
CA PHE A 99 -1.97 6.62 -10.71
C PHE A 99 -2.20 6.21 -12.15
N HIS A 100 -3.47 6.14 -12.58
CA HIS A 100 -3.82 5.78 -13.97
C HIS A 100 -3.97 6.99 -14.91
N HIS A 101 -4.08 8.22 -14.37
CA HIS A 101 -4.15 9.46 -15.15
C HIS A 101 -5.26 9.47 -16.23
N TYR A 102 -6.41 8.85 -15.95
CA TYR A 102 -7.52 8.63 -16.91
C TYR A 102 -7.10 7.88 -18.18
N ASN A 103 -5.97 7.18 -18.16
CA ASN A 103 -5.47 6.37 -19.26
C ASN A 103 -5.86 4.90 -19.04
N PHE A 104 -6.67 4.36 -19.95
CA PHE A 104 -7.19 2.99 -19.84
C PHE A 104 -6.09 1.92 -19.89
N GLU A 105 -5.10 2.07 -20.77
CA GLU A 105 -4.02 1.09 -20.87
C GLU A 105 -3.13 1.08 -19.61
N ASN A 106 -2.89 2.25 -19.04
CA ASN A 106 -2.19 2.35 -17.76
C ASN A 106 -3.02 1.71 -16.62
N PHE A 107 -4.31 2.02 -16.54
CA PHE A 107 -5.24 1.43 -15.58
C PHE A 107 -5.24 -0.11 -15.66
N LYS A 108 -5.41 -0.64 -16.87
CA LYS A 108 -5.37 -2.08 -17.15
C LYS A 108 -4.03 -2.71 -16.75
N THR A 109 -2.93 -2.05 -17.08
CA THR A 109 -1.58 -2.51 -16.73
C THR A 109 -1.39 -2.57 -15.21
N ILE A 110 -1.79 -1.52 -14.48
CA ILE A 110 -1.73 -1.47 -13.02
C ILE A 110 -2.49 -2.65 -12.41
N LEU A 111 -3.76 -2.85 -12.80
CA LEU A 111 -4.59 -3.90 -12.22
C LEU A 111 -4.09 -5.30 -12.59
N ASN A 112 -3.70 -5.53 -13.85
CA ASN A 112 -3.17 -6.82 -14.28
C ASN A 112 -1.87 -7.20 -13.55
N ASN A 113 -0.96 -6.25 -13.40
CA ASN A 113 0.30 -6.47 -12.68
C ASN A 113 0.11 -6.66 -11.17
N SER A 114 -1.06 -6.27 -10.65
CA SER A 114 -1.38 -6.29 -9.22
C SER A 114 -2.14 -7.53 -8.77
N LYS A 115 -2.66 -8.35 -9.69
CA LYS A 115 -3.48 -9.52 -9.38
C LYS A 115 -2.80 -10.45 -8.39
N GLY A 116 -3.52 -10.79 -7.31
CA GLY A 116 -3.07 -11.71 -6.26
C GLY A 116 -1.98 -11.17 -5.32
N LYS A 117 -1.48 -9.95 -5.53
CA LYS A 117 -0.36 -9.38 -4.76
C LYS A 117 -0.80 -8.58 -3.54
N TYR A 118 -2.08 -8.20 -3.45
CA TYR A 118 -2.59 -7.32 -2.40
C TYR A 118 -3.69 -7.97 -1.60
N TYR A 119 -3.75 -7.60 -0.33
CA TYR A 119 -4.80 -8.02 0.59
C TYR A 119 -6.15 -7.38 0.22
N LYS A 120 -6.13 -6.10 -0.16
CA LYS A 120 -7.28 -5.32 -0.63
C LYS A 120 -6.87 -4.38 -1.77
N TYR A 121 -7.85 -4.03 -2.60
CA TYR A 121 -7.75 -3.11 -3.72
C TYR A 121 -8.76 -1.99 -3.51
N VAL A 122 -8.30 -0.77 -3.48
CA VAL A 122 -9.13 0.44 -3.43
C VAL A 122 -8.92 1.18 -4.73
N VAL A 123 -9.92 1.20 -5.56
CA VAL A 123 -9.79 1.64 -6.96
C VAL A 123 -10.73 2.81 -7.22
N MET A 124 -10.17 3.96 -7.55
CA MET A 124 -10.88 5.05 -8.18
C MET A 124 -10.91 4.77 -9.67
N ASN A 125 -12.09 4.50 -10.18
CA ASN A 125 -12.30 4.21 -11.59
C ASN A 125 -12.78 5.46 -12.34
N PHE A 126 -13.01 5.34 -13.63
CA PHE A 126 -13.45 6.44 -14.51
C PHE A 126 -14.34 5.91 -15.64
N ASP A 127 -15.02 6.81 -16.33
CA ASP A 127 -15.91 6.45 -17.43
C ASP A 127 -15.13 5.95 -18.66
N HIS A 128 -15.17 4.64 -18.87
CA HIS A 128 -14.63 3.97 -20.04
C HIS A 128 -15.30 2.61 -20.21
N LYS A 129 -15.71 2.28 -21.44
CA LYS A 129 -16.49 1.07 -21.75
C LYS A 129 -15.89 -0.25 -21.24
N ASP A 130 -14.57 -0.36 -21.21
CA ASP A 130 -13.85 -1.59 -20.87
C ASP A 130 -13.35 -1.63 -19.42
N VAL A 131 -13.57 -0.58 -18.62
CA VAL A 131 -13.12 -0.53 -17.21
C VAL A 131 -13.79 -1.64 -16.39
N ALA A 132 -15.09 -1.87 -16.60
CA ALA A 132 -15.83 -2.90 -15.88
C ALA A 132 -15.24 -4.30 -16.10
N SER A 133 -14.80 -4.62 -17.32
CA SER A 133 -14.20 -5.93 -17.62
C SER A 133 -12.89 -6.17 -16.88
N VAL A 134 -12.04 -5.15 -16.77
CA VAL A 134 -10.76 -5.24 -16.04
C VAL A 134 -10.97 -5.37 -14.55
N ILE A 135 -11.92 -4.62 -13.99
CA ILE A 135 -12.25 -4.65 -12.56
C ILE A 135 -12.87 -5.99 -12.16
N SER A 136 -13.71 -6.59 -13.00
CA SER A 136 -14.37 -7.88 -12.73
C SER A 136 -13.40 -9.05 -12.55
N GLU A 137 -12.14 -8.89 -12.92
CA GLU A 137 -11.10 -9.90 -12.73
C GLU A 137 -10.51 -9.88 -11.29
N ILE A 138 -10.88 -8.88 -10.49
CA ILE A 138 -10.49 -8.80 -9.07
C ILE A 138 -11.62 -9.40 -8.23
N ASP A 139 -11.23 -10.18 -7.24
CA ASP A 139 -12.15 -10.77 -6.27
C ASP A 139 -12.96 -9.66 -5.56
N ASN A 140 -14.29 -9.76 -5.63
CA ASN A 140 -15.20 -8.76 -5.07
C ASN A 140 -15.00 -8.54 -3.57
N ASP A 141 -14.64 -9.57 -2.82
CA ASP A 141 -14.37 -9.48 -1.39
C ASP A 141 -13.12 -8.65 -1.08
N LYS A 142 -12.26 -8.44 -2.07
CA LYS A 142 -11.03 -7.67 -1.93
C LYS A 142 -11.11 -6.28 -2.52
N LEU A 143 -12.18 -5.96 -3.26
CA LEU A 143 -12.32 -4.73 -4.03
C LEU A 143 -13.21 -3.72 -3.30
N LEU A 144 -12.75 -2.48 -3.27
CA LEU A 144 -13.52 -1.30 -2.92
C LEU A 144 -13.41 -0.30 -4.08
N LEU A 145 -14.55 0.08 -4.65
CA LEU A 145 -14.61 1.12 -5.69
C LEU A 145 -14.96 2.47 -5.07
N ILE A 146 -14.31 3.51 -5.55
CA ILE A 146 -14.52 4.90 -5.13
C ILE A 146 -14.89 5.72 -6.36
N ASP A 147 -15.79 6.68 -6.17
CA ASP A 147 -16.14 7.77 -7.06
C ASP A 147 -17.14 7.43 -8.18
N TRP A 148 -16.94 6.38 -8.95
CA TRP A 148 -17.78 6.07 -10.10
C TRP A 148 -18.49 4.74 -9.97
N ASN A 149 -19.82 4.72 -10.10
CA ASN A 149 -20.61 3.50 -10.05
C ASN A 149 -20.57 2.77 -11.41
N ILE A 150 -19.98 1.60 -11.43
CA ILE A 150 -20.05 0.71 -12.59
C ILE A 150 -21.37 -0.05 -12.51
N HIS A 151 -22.32 0.27 -13.39
CA HIS A 151 -23.54 -0.49 -13.56
C HIS A 151 -23.20 -1.89 -14.12
N SER A 152 -22.74 -2.78 -13.27
CA SER A 152 -22.60 -4.20 -13.56
C SER A 152 -23.31 -5.01 -12.49
N ASN A 153 -23.80 -6.20 -12.83
CA ASN A 153 -24.55 -7.13 -11.96
C ASN A 153 -23.72 -7.65 -10.75
N HIS A 154 -22.64 -7.01 -10.40
CA HIS A 154 -21.81 -7.37 -9.27
C HIS A 154 -22.17 -6.49 -8.05
N LYS A 155 -22.42 -7.12 -6.91
CA LYS A 155 -22.54 -6.47 -5.61
C LYS A 155 -21.16 -5.93 -5.20
N ASN A 156 -20.78 -4.80 -5.74
CA ASN A 156 -19.54 -4.12 -5.37
C ASN A 156 -19.80 -3.26 -4.12
N ASN A 157 -18.84 -3.22 -3.20
CA ASN A 157 -18.85 -2.28 -2.10
C ASN A 157 -18.49 -0.90 -2.63
N PHE A 158 -19.47 0.02 -2.67
CA PHE A 158 -19.28 1.41 -3.12
C PHE A 158 -19.20 2.34 -1.92
N VAL A 159 -18.33 3.34 -2.04
CA VAL A 159 -18.36 4.54 -1.19
C VAL A 159 -18.72 5.70 -2.08
N PHE A 160 -19.89 6.27 -1.85
CA PHE A 160 -20.33 7.53 -2.49
C PHE A 160 -19.78 8.72 -1.70
N GLN A 161 -19.51 9.79 -2.42
CA GLN A 161 -19.25 11.11 -1.82
C GLN A 161 -20.55 11.81 -1.49
#